data_fd3275887a33418decc435d327d6bd4d
#
_entry.id   fd3275887a33418decc435d327d6bd4d
#
_cell.length_a   1.000
_cell.length_b   1.000
_cell.length_c   1.000
_cell.angle_alpha   90.00
_cell.angle_beta   90.00
_cell.angle_gamma   90.00
#
_symmetry.space_group_name_H-M   'P 1'
#
loop_
_entity.id
_entity.type
_entity.pdbx_description
1 polymer ?
#
loop_
_entity_poly.entity_id
_entity_poly.type
_entity_poly.pdbx_seq_one_letter_code
_entity_poly.pdbx_strand_id
1 'polypeptide(L)'
;MSILEVKNLSHGFGDRAIFEDVSFRLLKGEHIGLVGANGEGKSTFMSIVTGKMLPDEGKVEWSKYVTAGYLDQHAVLKEGQTVRDVLRTAFDELFKAEARINDLYMEMAEDGADIDGLMEEVGELQDRLESRDFYTLDAKIDEVARALGVMDYGMDTDVTSLSGGQRTKVLLAKLLLEKPDILLLDEPTNYLDAEHIDWLKRYLQNYENAFVLISHDIPFLNDVINIVYHVENQQLTRYSGDYYQFQEVYAMKKSQLEAAYERQQKEIADLKDFVARNKARVATRNMAMSRQKKLDKMDIIELQSEKPKPSFDFKPARTPGRFIFQAKDLQIGYDRPLTKPLNLTFERNQKVAIIGANGIGKTTLLKSLLGIIPPIAGEVERGDYLELGYFEQEVEGGNRQTPLEAVWNAFPALNQAEVRAALARCGLTTKHIESQIQVLSGGEQAKVRFCLLMNRENNVLVLDEPTNHLDVDAKDELKRALKEYKGSILMVCHEPDFYEGWMDQIWDFNELT
;
A
#
# COMPACT_ATOMS: atom_id res chain seq x y z
N MET A 1 -27.51 -10.62 5.02
CA MET A 1 -27.76 -10.74 3.58
C MET A 1 -26.47 -10.36 2.88
N SER A 2 -26.02 -11.09 1.87
CA SER A 2 -24.81 -10.75 1.12
C SER A 2 -25.06 -9.49 0.30
N ILE A 3 -24.16 -8.52 0.38
CA ILE A 3 -24.22 -7.27 -0.38
C ILE A 3 -23.30 -7.30 -1.60
N LEU A 4 -22.26 -8.15 -1.55
CA LEU A 4 -21.39 -8.46 -2.67
C LEU A 4 -21.00 -9.95 -2.60
N GLU A 5 -21.09 -10.65 -3.72
CA GLU A 5 -20.71 -12.04 -3.85
C GLU A 5 -19.91 -12.27 -5.13
N VAL A 6 -18.76 -12.92 -4.98
CA VAL A 6 -17.91 -13.36 -6.09
C VAL A 6 -17.92 -14.87 -6.09
N LYS A 7 -18.22 -15.48 -7.26
CA LYS A 7 -18.37 -16.93 -7.42
C LYS A 7 -17.42 -17.46 -8.48
N ASN A 8 -16.65 -18.48 -8.10
CA ASN A 8 -15.80 -19.26 -9.00
C ASN A 8 -14.92 -18.37 -9.90
N LEU A 9 -14.33 -17.33 -9.30
CA LEU A 9 -13.49 -16.36 -9.99
C LEU A 9 -12.16 -16.99 -10.37
N SER A 10 -11.86 -16.98 -11.67
CA SER A 10 -10.53 -17.27 -12.20
C SER A 10 -10.06 -16.09 -13.04
N HIS A 11 -8.80 -15.71 -12.88
CA HIS A 11 -8.20 -14.63 -13.65
C HIS A 11 -6.68 -14.76 -13.72
N GLY A 12 -6.09 -14.40 -14.86
CA GLY A 12 -4.65 -14.43 -15.07
C GLY A 12 -4.16 -13.40 -16.08
N PHE A 13 -2.86 -13.18 -16.10
CA PHE A 13 -2.17 -12.32 -17.08
C PHE A 13 -1.20 -13.17 -17.90
N GLY A 14 -1.56 -13.46 -19.15
CA GLY A 14 -0.81 -14.39 -20.00
C GLY A 14 -0.72 -15.77 -19.34
N ASP A 15 0.48 -16.30 -19.14
CA ASP A 15 0.69 -17.63 -18.56
C ASP A 15 0.64 -17.65 -17.02
N ARG A 16 0.36 -16.52 -16.37
CA ARG A 16 0.31 -16.42 -14.90
C ARG A 16 -1.13 -16.37 -14.42
N ALA A 17 -1.61 -17.46 -13.82
CA ALA A 17 -2.84 -17.44 -13.02
C ALA A 17 -2.62 -16.58 -11.76
N ILE A 18 -3.59 -15.72 -11.45
CA ILE A 18 -3.64 -14.88 -10.25
C ILE A 18 -4.69 -15.43 -9.29
N PHE A 19 -5.83 -15.85 -9.82
CA PHE A 19 -6.90 -16.50 -9.07
C PHE A 19 -7.36 -17.74 -9.81
N GLU A 20 -7.64 -18.79 -9.05
CA GLU A 20 -8.15 -20.06 -9.57
C GLU A 20 -9.33 -20.52 -8.71
N ASP A 21 -10.54 -20.45 -9.28
CA ASP A 21 -11.81 -20.87 -8.65
C ASP A 21 -12.04 -20.27 -7.25
N VAL A 22 -11.77 -18.97 -7.07
CA VAL A 22 -11.92 -18.30 -5.78
C VAL A 22 -13.35 -17.78 -5.59
N SER A 23 -13.80 -17.80 -4.35
CA SER A 23 -15.08 -17.24 -3.95
C SER A 23 -14.93 -16.25 -2.80
N PHE A 24 -15.68 -15.16 -2.86
CA PHE A 24 -15.66 -14.10 -1.85
C PHE A 24 -17.07 -13.66 -1.53
N ARG A 25 -17.31 -13.29 -0.29
CA ARG A 25 -18.59 -12.77 0.16
C ARG A 25 -18.40 -11.67 1.17
N LEU A 26 -19.13 -10.56 0.98
CA LEU A 26 -19.20 -9.44 1.91
C LEU A 26 -20.65 -9.31 2.42
N LEU A 27 -20.79 -9.25 3.74
CA LEU A 27 -22.06 -8.99 4.40
C LEU A 27 -22.12 -7.54 4.88
N LYS A 28 -23.33 -7.05 5.14
CA LYS A 28 -23.53 -5.71 5.70
C LYS A 28 -22.84 -5.59 7.07
N GLY A 29 -22.06 -4.53 7.28
CA GLY A 29 -21.33 -4.27 8.51
C GLY A 29 -20.08 -5.13 8.71
N GLU A 30 -19.63 -5.89 7.71
CA GLU A 30 -18.34 -6.57 7.75
C GLU A 30 -17.21 -5.61 7.36
N HIS A 31 -16.18 -5.60 8.18
CA HIS A 31 -14.95 -4.83 7.99
C HIS A 31 -13.84 -5.80 7.59
N ILE A 32 -13.56 -5.88 6.29
CA ILE A 32 -12.68 -6.88 5.72
C ILE A 32 -11.30 -6.29 5.45
N GLY A 33 -10.24 -6.93 5.96
CA GLY A 33 -8.87 -6.75 5.52
C GLY A 33 -8.52 -7.76 4.43
N LEU A 34 -8.12 -7.28 3.25
CA LEU A 34 -7.59 -8.11 2.18
C LEU A 34 -6.07 -8.14 2.27
N VAL A 35 -5.51 -9.25 2.73
CA VAL A 35 -4.08 -9.39 3.04
C VAL A 35 -3.40 -10.42 2.14
N GLY A 36 -2.10 -10.32 1.98
CA GLY A 36 -1.27 -11.21 1.16
C GLY A 36 -0.01 -10.49 0.69
N ALA A 37 0.98 -11.22 0.22
CA ALA A 37 2.23 -10.66 -0.28
C ALA A 37 1.99 -9.74 -1.50
N ASN A 38 2.98 -8.89 -1.81
CA ASN A 38 2.93 -8.08 -3.02
C ASN A 38 2.93 -8.97 -4.27
N GLY A 39 2.12 -8.58 -5.25
CA GLY A 39 1.94 -9.35 -6.49
C GLY A 39 1.02 -10.58 -6.38
N GLU A 40 0.36 -10.85 -5.25
CA GLU A 40 -0.64 -11.93 -5.11
C GLU A 40 -1.99 -11.59 -5.74
N GLY A 41 -2.21 -10.34 -6.16
CA GLY A 41 -3.44 -9.96 -6.87
C GLY A 41 -4.45 -9.16 -6.05
N LYS A 42 -4.08 -8.61 -4.87
CA LYS A 42 -5.00 -7.79 -4.05
C LYS A 42 -5.67 -6.67 -4.85
N SER A 43 -4.89 -5.81 -5.49
CA SER A 43 -5.41 -4.70 -6.31
C SER A 43 -6.11 -5.19 -7.59
N THR A 44 -5.70 -6.35 -8.13
CA THR A 44 -6.40 -7.02 -9.24
C THR A 44 -7.79 -7.46 -8.80
N PHE A 45 -7.93 -8.05 -7.61
CA PHE A 45 -9.22 -8.42 -7.04
C PHE A 45 -10.12 -7.19 -6.89
N MET A 46 -9.59 -6.09 -6.34
CA MET A 46 -10.34 -4.82 -6.23
C MET A 46 -10.78 -4.29 -7.59
N SER A 47 -9.91 -4.37 -8.61
CA SER A 47 -10.24 -3.95 -9.97
C SER A 47 -11.32 -4.80 -10.62
N ILE A 48 -11.35 -6.10 -10.35
CA ILE A 48 -12.40 -7.02 -10.83
C ILE A 48 -13.72 -6.73 -10.11
N VAL A 49 -13.69 -6.58 -8.79
CA VAL A 49 -14.88 -6.28 -7.99
C VAL A 49 -15.50 -4.95 -8.40
N THR A 50 -14.69 -3.93 -8.69
CA THR A 50 -15.17 -2.61 -9.15
C THR A 50 -15.61 -2.58 -10.62
N GLY A 51 -15.44 -3.68 -11.37
CA GLY A 51 -15.77 -3.76 -12.79
C GLY A 51 -14.79 -3.06 -13.72
N LYS A 52 -13.65 -2.55 -13.21
CA LYS A 52 -12.58 -1.98 -14.03
C LYS A 52 -11.85 -3.04 -14.86
N MET A 53 -11.88 -4.28 -14.38
CA MET A 53 -11.30 -5.44 -15.04
C MET A 53 -12.34 -6.56 -15.08
N LEU A 54 -12.46 -7.23 -16.23
CA LEU A 54 -13.32 -8.40 -16.36
C LEU A 54 -12.55 -9.65 -15.93
N PRO A 55 -13.15 -10.56 -15.16
CA PRO A 55 -12.54 -11.86 -14.88
C PRO A 55 -12.56 -12.75 -16.14
N ASP A 56 -11.63 -13.73 -16.18
CA ASP A 56 -11.62 -14.72 -17.26
C ASP A 56 -12.77 -15.71 -17.08
N GLU A 57 -13.04 -16.12 -15.82
CA GLU A 57 -14.17 -16.97 -15.46
C GLU A 57 -14.81 -16.49 -14.14
N GLY A 58 -16.04 -16.92 -13.90
CA GLY A 58 -16.77 -16.58 -12.69
C GLY A 58 -17.66 -15.34 -12.84
N LYS A 59 -18.22 -14.90 -11.71
CA LYS A 59 -19.18 -13.78 -11.68
C LYS A 59 -19.02 -12.94 -10.42
N VAL A 60 -19.20 -11.63 -10.58
CA VAL A 60 -19.32 -10.67 -9.48
C VAL A 60 -20.78 -10.23 -9.41
N GLU A 61 -21.44 -10.50 -8.30
CA GLU A 61 -22.86 -10.19 -8.09
C GLU A 61 -23.02 -9.16 -6.97
N TRP A 62 -23.55 -8.00 -7.31
CA TRP A 62 -23.89 -6.95 -6.37
C TRP A 62 -25.37 -7.05 -5.97
N SER A 63 -25.66 -6.81 -4.71
CA SER A 63 -27.05 -6.67 -4.27
C SER A 63 -27.70 -5.44 -4.92
N LYS A 64 -29.00 -5.51 -5.21
CA LYS A 64 -29.72 -4.37 -5.75
C LYS A 64 -29.73 -3.20 -4.76
N TYR A 65 -29.60 -1.98 -5.28
CA TYR A 65 -29.63 -0.72 -4.51
C TYR A 65 -28.45 -0.51 -3.55
N VAL A 66 -27.35 -1.26 -3.69
CA VAL A 66 -26.14 -1.04 -2.93
C VAL A 66 -25.26 -0.05 -3.66
N THR A 67 -24.79 0.97 -2.95
CA THR A 67 -23.82 1.94 -3.44
C THR A 67 -22.41 1.49 -3.06
N ALA A 68 -21.49 1.51 -4.01
CA ALA A 68 -20.09 1.19 -3.76
C ALA A 68 -19.21 2.39 -4.09
N GLY A 69 -18.32 2.74 -3.18
CA GLY A 69 -17.32 3.77 -3.39
C GLY A 69 -15.92 3.14 -3.41
N TYR A 70 -15.12 3.54 -4.38
CA TYR A 70 -13.75 3.06 -4.55
C TYR A 70 -12.76 4.22 -4.62
N LEU A 71 -11.70 4.14 -3.80
CA LEU A 71 -10.60 5.10 -3.87
C LEU A 71 -9.76 4.84 -5.12
N ASP A 72 -10.03 5.61 -6.17
CA ASP A 72 -9.28 5.54 -7.40
C ASP A 72 -8.13 6.54 -7.40
N GLN A 73 -6.91 6.05 -7.23
CA GLN A 73 -5.69 6.87 -7.26
C GLN A 73 -5.41 7.50 -8.65
N HIS A 74 -6.03 6.98 -9.71
CA HIS A 74 -5.89 7.45 -11.08
C HIS A 74 -7.12 8.22 -11.58
N ALA A 75 -8.06 8.57 -10.68
CA ALA A 75 -9.23 9.35 -11.09
C ALA A 75 -8.82 10.68 -11.71
N VAL A 76 -9.36 10.96 -12.89
CA VAL A 76 -9.09 12.19 -13.62
C VAL A 76 -9.97 13.30 -13.03
N LEU A 77 -9.35 14.26 -12.36
CA LEU A 77 -9.99 15.48 -11.91
C LEU A 77 -10.05 16.48 -13.08
N LYS A 78 -11.16 17.21 -13.16
CA LYS A 78 -11.39 18.14 -14.26
C LYS A 78 -10.67 19.46 -13.99
N GLU A 79 -10.04 20.03 -15.02
CA GLU A 79 -9.46 21.36 -14.98
C GLU A 79 -10.53 22.42 -14.69
N GLY A 80 -10.20 23.40 -13.86
CA GLY A 80 -11.10 24.46 -13.45
C GLY A 80 -12.01 24.10 -12.26
N GLN A 81 -11.90 22.90 -11.67
CA GLN A 81 -12.58 22.57 -10.41
C GLN A 81 -11.70 22.90 -9.22
N THR A 82 -12.29 23.55 -8.22
CA THR A 82 -11.63 23.76 -6.92
C THR A 82 -11.73 22.52 -6.04
N VAL A 83 -10.89 22.45 -4.99
CA VAL A 83 -10.97 21.41 -3.96
C VAL A 83 -12.40 21.34 -3.40
N ARG A 84 -13.01 22.49 -3.08
CA ARG A 84 -14.38 22.58 -2.57
C ARG A 84 -15.40 22.02 -3.55
N ASP A 85 -15.26 22.33 -4.83
CA ASP A 85 -16.16 21.79 -5.87
C ASP A 85 -16.11 20.27 -5.93
N VAL A 86 -14.91 19.69 -5.88
CA VAL A 86 -14.75 18.22 -5.88
C VAL A 86 -15.40 17.59 -4.65
N LEU A 87 -15.21 18.17 -3.45
CA LEU A 87 -15.82 17.64 -2.22
C LEU A 87 -17.35 17.77 -2.24
N ARG A 88 -17.89 18.87 -2.78
CA ARG A 88 -19.33 19.06 -2.95
C ARG A 88 -19.97 18.03 -3.88
N THR A 89 -19.22 17.49 -4.86
CA THR A 89 -19.76 16.45 -5.73
C THR A 89 -20.19 15.18 -4.98
N ALA A 90 -19.73 14.95 -3.76
CA ALA A 90 -20.21 13.88 -2.88
C ALA A 90 -21.71 13.99 -2.57
N PHE A 91 -22.28 15.18 -2.73
CA PHE A 91 -23.67 15.51 -2.43
C PHE A 91 -24.44 16.04 -3.66
N ASP A 92 -23.96 15.75 -4.87
CA ASP A 92 -24.55 16.22 -6.14
C ASP A 92 -26.06 16.06 -6.22
N GLU A 93 -26.60 14.94 -5.70
CA GLU A 93 -28.03 14.66 -5.66
C GLU A 93 -28.82 15.68 -4.80
N LEU A 94 -28.22 16.14 -3.70
CA LEU A 94 -28.86 17.12 -2.81
C LEU A 94 -28.76 18.54 -3.39
N PHE A 95 -27.64 18.90 -4.01
CA PHE A 95 -27.50 20.18 -4.70
C PHE A 95 -28.42 20.25 -5.94
N LYS A 96 -28.62 19.15 -6.66
CA LYS A 96 -29.61 19.08 -7.74
C LYS A 96 -31.05 19.22 -7.23
N ALA A 97 -31.35 18.63 -6.06
CA ALA A 97 -32.66 18.80 -5.42
C ALA A 97 -32.91 20.26 -5.01
N GLU A 98 -31.91 20.93 -4.44
CA GLU A 98 -31.99 22.36 -4.12
C GLU A 98 -32.17 23.22 -5.37
N ALA A 99 -31.39 22.98 -6.42
CA ALA A 99 -31.56 23.67 -7.71
C ALA A 99 -32.95 23.46 -8.29
N ARG A 100 -33.48 22.22 -8.24
CA ARG A 100 -34.84 21.91 -8.72
C ARG A 100 -35.91 22.66 -7.91
N ILE A 101 -35.78 22.82 -6.60
CA ILE A 101 -36.67 23.62 -5.77
C ILE A 101 -36.70 25.07 -6.27
N ASN A 102 -35.53 25.65 -6.56
CA ASN A 102 -35.43 27.01 -7.10
C ASN A 102 -36.10 27.14 -8.47
N ASP A 103 -35.93 26.16 -9.35
CA ASP A 103 -36.58 26.10 -10.65
C ASP A 103 -38.10 26.00 -10.48
N LEU A 104 -38.61 25.17 -9.56
CA LEU A 104 -40.03 25.02 -9.27
C LEU A 104 -40.66 26.35 -8.78
N TYR A 105 -39.95 27.11 -7.94
CA TYR A 105 -40.40 28.43 -7.53
C TYR A 105 -40.48 29.40 -8.71
N MET A 106 -39.61 29.30 -9.69
CA MET A 106 -39.70 30.09 -10.93
C MET A 106 -40.88 29.62 -11.80
N GLU A 107 -41.08 28.31 -11.95
CA GLU A 107 -42.22 27.74 -12.68
C GLU A 107 -43.57 28.15 -12.05
N MET A 108 -43.66 28.26 -10.71
CA MET A 108 -44.86 28.74 -10.03
C MET A 108 -45.22 30.20 -10.33
N ALA A 109 -44.21 30.99 -10.79
CA ALA A 109 -44.44 32.41 -11.14
C ALA A 109 -44.97 32.58 -12.58
N GLU A 110 -45.13 31.49 -13.37
CA GLU A 110 -45.65 31.54 -14.73
C GLU A 110 -47.20 31.53 -14.74
N ASP A 111 -47.80 32.29 -15.66
CA ASP A 111 -49.23 32.37 -15.80
C ASP A 111 -49.83 31.00 -16.19
N GLY A 112 -50.70 30.44 -15.32
CA GLY A 112 -51.39 29.16 -15.55
C GLY A 112 -50.68 27.93 -15.00
N ALA A 113 -49.63 28.12 -14.14
CA ALA A 113 -48.95 27.01 -13.47
C ALA A 113 -49.88 26.21 -12.56
N ASP A 114 -49.64 24.89 -12.48
CA ASP A 114 -50.26 24.00 -11.49
C ASP A 114 -49.53 24.15 -10.14
N ILE A 115 -49.94 25.19 -9.38
CA ILE A 115 -49.30 25.55 -8.12
C ILE A 115 -49.37 24.42 -7.09
N ASP A 116 -50.50 23.65 -7.05
CA ASP A 116 -50.70 22.59 -6.05
C ASP A 116 -49.73 21.42 -6.31
N GLY A 117 -49.58 20.98 -7.57
CA GLY A 117 -48.64 19.92 -7.93
C GLY A 117 -47.16 20.33 -7.76
N LEU A 118 -46.83 21.59 -8.11
CA LEU A 118 -45.49 22.11 -7.93
C LEU A 118 -45.10 22.25 -6.44
N MET A 119 -46.07 22.65 -5.59
CA MET A 119 -45.87 22.72 -4.13
C MET A 119 -45.67 21.35 -3.48
N GLU A 120 -46.37 20.30 -3.96
CA GLU A 120 -46.17 18.92 -3.50
C GLU A 120 -44.75 18.45 -3.84
N GLU A 121 -44.24 18.68 -5.07
CA GLU A 121 -42.88 18.36 -5.47
C GLU A 121 -41.83 19.13 -4.62
N VAL A 122 -42.07 20.41 -4.35
CA VAL A 122 -41.19 21.21 -3.45
C VAL A 122 -41.17 20.61 -2.04
N GLY A 123 -42.33 20.20 -1.50
CA GLY A 123 -42.42 19.56 -0.18
C GLY A 123 -41.57 18.28 -0.10
N GLU A 124 -41.71 17.38 -1.07
CA GLU A 124 -40.94 16.14 -1.12
C GLU A 124 -39.41 16.39 -1.21
N LEU A 125 -39.02 17.36 -2.02
CA LEU A 125 -37.61 17.73 -2.14
C LEU A 125 -37.05 18.39 -0.87
N GLN A 126 -37.85 19.24 -0.20
CA GLN A 126 -37.48 19.85 1.08
C GLN A 126 -37.32 18.80 2.17
N ASP A 127 -38.26 17.87 2.31
CA ASP A 127 -38.16 16.74 3.25
C ASP A 127 -36.89 15.91 3.00
N ARG A 128 -36.55 15.68 1.71
CA ARG A 128 -35.30 15.01 1.32
C ARG A 128 -34.08 15.78 1.76
N LEU A 129 -34.05 17.11 1.58
CA LEU A 129 -32.92 17.95 2.00
C LEU A 129 -32.78 17.99 3.53
N GLU A 130 -33.89 18.14 4.27
CA GLU A 130 -33.88 18.14 5.74
C GLU A 130 -33.44 16.79 6.31
N SER A 131 -33.96 15.67 5.78
CA SER A 131 -33.60 14.33 6.24
C SER A 131 -32.12 13.97 6.03
N ARG A 132 -31.43 14.70 5.15
CA ARG A 132 -29.99 14.52 4.85
C ARG A 132 -29.12 15.63 5.40
N ASP A 133 -29.64 16.48 6.30
CA ASP A 133 -28.92 17.61 6.93
C ASP A 133 -28.24 18.54 5.91
N PHE A 134 -28.91 18.85 4.79
CA PHE A 134 -28.34 19.61 3.68
C PHE A 134 -27.69 20.92 4.13
N TYR A 135 -28.33 21.65 5.02
CA TYR A 135 -27.88 22.96 5.49
C TYR A 135 -26.60 22.92 6.36
N THR A 136 -26.14 21.72 6.74
CA THR A 136 -24.88 21.51 7.48
C THR A 136 -23.78 20.91 6.62
N LEU A 137 -24.00 20.67 5.32
CA LEU A 137 -23.06 19.99 4.44
C LEU A 137 -21.71 20.70 4.33
N ASP A 138 -21.70 22.03 4.19
CA ASP A 138 -20.46 22.79 4.13
C ASP A 138 -19.62 22.61 5.41
N ALA A 139 -20.26 22.55 6.58
CA ALA A 139 -19.58 22.29 7.84
C ALA A 139 -19.01 20.85 7.89
N LYS A 140 -19.76 19.86 7.38
CA LYS A 140 -19.28 18.46 7.27
C LYS A 140 -18.12 18.36 6.29
N ILE A 141 -18.17 19.07 5.16
CA ILE A 141 -17.07 19.15 4.20
C ILE A 141 -15.83 19.74 4.86
N ASP A 142 -15.96 20.86 5.55
CA ASP A 142 -14.85 21.52 6.24
C ASP A 142 -14.27 20.65 7.37
N GLU A 143 -15.10 19.90 8.10
CA GLU A 143 -14.67 18.96 9.14
C GLU A 143 -13.79 17.85 8.55
N VAL A 144 -14.27 17.15 7.52
CA VAL A 144 -13.52 16.05 6.88
C VAL A 144 -12.27 16.57 6.17
N ALA A 145 -12.37 17.72 5.49
CA ALA A 145 -11.24 18.35 4.83
C ALA A 145 -10.13 18.74 5.82
N ARG A 146 -10.49 19.28 7.01
CA ARG A 146 -9.53 19.57 8.08
C ARG A 146 -8.92 18.30 8.64
N ALA A 147 -9.74 17.32 8.92
CA ALA A 147 -9.31 16.05 9.51
C ALA A 147 -8.34 15.24 8.63
N LEU A 148 -8.33 15.47 7.33
CA LEU A 148 -7.40 14.84 6.38
C LEU A 148 -6.30 15.83 5.89
N GLY A 149 -6.21 17.03 6.47
CA GLY A 149 -5.23 18.04 6.06
C GLY A 149 -5.46 18.61 4.65
N VAL A 150 -6.67 18.46 4.11
CA VAL A 150 -7.02 18.97 2.77
C VAL A 150 -7.19 20.49 2.78
N MET A 151 -7.61 21.08 3.93
CA MET A 151 -7.75 22.53 4.08
C MET A 151 -6.43 23.28 3.87
N ASP A 152 -5.29 22.66 4.15
CA ASP A 152 -3.96 23.28 4.03
C ASP A 152 -3.59 23.60 2.58
N TYR A 153 -4.25 22.97 1.62
CA TYR A 153 -4.03 23.22 0.19
C TYR A 153 -4.81 24.44 -0.31
N GLY A 154 -5.76 24.96 0.51
CA GLY A 154 -6.72 25.99 0.13
C GLY A 154 -7.94 25.38 -0.59
N MET A 155 -9.13 25.63 -0.05
CA MET A 155 -10.37 25.07 -0.61
C MET A 155 -10.73 25.60 -2.01
N ASP A 156 -10.20 26.77 -2.37
CA ASP A 156 -10.41 27.44 -3.67
C ASP A 156 -9.27 27.12 -4.69
N THR A 157 -8.33 26.25 -4.30
CA THR A 157 -7.21 25.84 -5.18
C THR A 157 -7.72 24.91 -6.27
N ASP A 158 -7.26 25.11 -7.50
CA ASP A 158 -7.54 24.22 -8.63
C ASP A 158 -6.88 22.84 -8.39
N VAL A 159 -7.69 21.78 -8.49
CA VAL A 159 -7.24 20.42 -8.21
C VAL A 159 -6.17 19.92 -9.15
N THR A 160 -6.03 20.50 -10.33
CA THR A 160 -4.98 20.11 -11.29
C THR A 160 -3.59 20.59 -10.87
N SER A 161 -3.52 21.63 -10.02
CA SER A 161 -2.26 22.14 -9.47
C SER A 161 -1.72 21.29 -8.30
N LEU A 162 -2.54 20.40 -7.73
CA LEU A 162 -2.17 19.55 -6.62
C LEU A 162 -1.23 18.43 -7.05
N SER A 163 -0.33 18.04 -6.14
CA SER A 163 0.49 16.82 -6.30
C SER A 163 -0.37 15.54 -6.31
N GLY A 164 0.18 14.42 -6.80
CA GLY A 164 -0.53 13.14 -6.83
C GLY A 164 -1.07 12.73 -5.46
N GLY A 165 -0.25 12.81 -4.42
CA GLY A 165 -0.66 12.49 -3.04
C GLY A 165 -1.74 13.43 -2.50
N GLN A 166 -1.65 14.74 -2.79
CA GLN A 166 -2.69 15.70 -2.41
C GLN A 166 -4.03 15.41 -3.10
N ARG A 167 -4.00 15.07 -4.40
CA ARG A 167 -5.21 14.64 -5.14
C ARG A 167 -5.84 13.40 -4.51
N THR A 168 -5.03 12.42 -4.13
CA THR A 168 -5.52 11.19 -3.47
C THR A 168 -6.20 11.52 -2.14
N LYS A 169 -5.67 12.45 -1.33
CA LYS A 169 -6.33 12.92 -0.10
C LYS A 169 -7.68 13.58 -0.37
N VAL A 170 -7.79 14.42 -1.40
CA VAL A 170 -9.07 15.05 -1.80
C VAL A 170 -10.08 13.99 -2.22
N LEU A 171 -9.67 13.00 -3.00
CA LEU A 171 -10.53 11.88 -3.42
C LEU A 171 -10.96 11.01 -2.26
N LEU A 172 -10.07 10.74 -1.30
CA LEU A 172 -10.39 10.04 -0.06
C LEU A 172 -11.44 10.82 0.74
N ALA A 173 -11.23 12.13 0.95
CA ALA A 173 -12.17 12.98 1.66
C ALA A 173 -13.57 12.95 1.00
N LYS A 174 -13.63 13.09 -0.32
CA LYS A 174 -14.88 12.96 -1.09
C LYS A 174 -15.56 11.61 -0.84
N LEU A 175 -14.81 10.53 -0.95
CA LEU A 175 -15.32 9.17 -0.78
C LEU A 175 -15.90 8.93 0.63
N LEU A 176 -15.23 9.46 1.67
CA LEU A 176 -15.73 9.37 3.05
C LEU A 176 -16.99 10.21 3.26
N LEU A 177 -17.12 11.36 2.58
CA LEU A 177 -18.33 12.19 2.60
C LEU A 177 -19.52 11.50 1.93
N GLU A 178 -19.31 10.73 0.86
CA GLU A 178 -20.34 9.97 0.14
C GLU A 178 -21.00 8.89 1.02
N LYS A 179 -20.27 8.33 1.99
CA LYS A 179 -20.70 7.26 2.91
C LYS A 179 -21.41 6.09 2.19
N PRO A 180 -20.78 5.45 1.20
CA PRO A 180 -21.41 4.37 0.44
C PRO A 180 -21.72 3.15 1.32
N ASP A 181 -22.61 2.25 0.84
CA ASP A 181 -22.91 0.99 1.54
C ASP A 181 -21.71 0.04 1.58
N ILE A 182 -20.82 0.15 0.59
CA ILE A 182 -19.55 -0.58 0.55
C ILE A 182 -18.42 0.40 0.21
N LEU A 183 -17.44 0.48 1.10
CA LEU A 183 -16.25 1.30 0.91
C LEU A 183 -15.07 0.39 0.53
N LEU A 184 -14.43 0.67 -0.60
CA LEU A 184 -13.29 -0.08 -1.11
C LEU A 184 -12.05 0.82 -1.05
N LEU A 185 -11.09 0.45 -0.20
CA LEU A 185 -9.89 1.23 0.07
C LEU A 185 -8.63 0.43 -0.27
N ASP A 186 -7.82 0.94 -1.18
CA ASP A 186 -6.51 0.38 -1.52
C ASP A 186 -5.42 1.34 -1.04
N GLU A 187 -4.68 0.94 -0.01
CA GLU A 187 -3.59 1.69 0.63
C GLU A 187 -3.95 3.15 0.99
N PRO A 188 -5.04 3.40 1.75
CA PRO A 188 -5.47 4.78 2.02
C PRO A 188 -4.52 5.57 2.93
N THR A 189 -3.62 4.90 3.64
CA THR A 189 -2.66 5.50 4.59
C THR A 189 -1.41 6.06 3.92
N ASN A 190 -1.09 5.69 2.67
CA ASN A 190 0.17 6.01 2.02
C ASN A 190 0.52 7.51 1.92
N TYR A 191 -0.48 8.39 1.95
CA TYR A 191 -0.27 9.84 1.82
C TYR A 191 -0.70 10.61 3.07
N LEU A 192 -1.07 9.89 4.14
CA LEU A 192 -1.50 10.45 5.40
C LEU A 192 -0.33 10.49 6.38
N ASP A 193 -0.29 11.49 7.24
CA ASP A 193 0.57 11.51 8.42
C ASP A 193 -0.13 10.87 9.63
N ALA A 194 0.59 10.73 10.73
CA ALA A 194 0.11 10.00 11.90
C ALA A 194 -1.23 10.53 12.46
N GLU A 195 -1.42 11.87 12.49
CA GLU A 195 -2.65 12.49 12.99
C GLU A 195 -3.86 12.15 12.11
N HIS A 196 -3.67 12.24 10.78
CA HIS A 196 -4.73 11.93 9.82
C HIS A 196 -5.03 10.42 9.76
N ILE A 197 -4.02 9.56 9.95
CA ILE A 197 -4.21 8.10 10.08
C ILE A 197 -5.05 7.79 11.33
N ASP A 198 -4.77 8.41 12.47
CA ASP A 198 -5.54 8.21 13.70
C ASP A 198 -7.00 8.66 13.55
N TRP A 199 -7.24 9.75 12.82
CA TRP A 199 -8.60 10.18 12.53
C TRP A 199 -9.32 9.19 11.61
N LEU A 200 -8.67 8.75 10.51
CA LEU A 200 -9.24 7.76 9.57
C LEU A 200 -9.55 6.45 10.29
N LYS A 201 -8.67 6.01 11.20
CA LYS A 201 -8.89 4.84 12.04
C LYS A 201 -10.19 4.95 12.85
N ARG A 202 -10.38 6.07 13.57
CA ARG A 202 -11.61 6.31 14.33
C ARG A 202 -12.84 6.38 13.44
N TYR A 203 -12.71 6.97 12.27
CA TYR A 203 -13.80 7.04 11.29
C TYR A 203 -14.22 5.62 10.84
N LEU A 204 -13.25 4.76 10.45
CA LEU A 204 -13.53 3.40 10.00
C LEU A 204 -14.03 2.48 11.13
N GLN A 205 -13.54 2.65 12.37
CA GLN A 205 -14.05 1.92 13.53
C GLN A 205 -15.54 2.20 13.79
N ASN A 206 -16.00 3.41 13.49
CA ASN A 206 -17.39 3.84 13.64
C ASN A 206 -18.21 3.73 12.33
N TYR A 207 -17.64 3.13 11.29
CA TYR A 207 -18.32 2.99 10.02
C TYR A 207 -19.38 1.89 10.09
N GLU A 208 -20.66 2.25 9.99
CA GLU A 208 -21.78 1.32 10.16
C GLU A 208 -21.96 0.35 8.97
N ASN A 209 -21.48 0.75 7.80
CA ASN A 209 -21.58 -0.02 6.57
C ASN A 209 -20.36 -0.96 6.41
N ALA A 210 -20.32 -1.69 5.30
CA ALA A 210 -19.22 -2.61 5.06
C ALA A 210 -18.04 -1.93 4.35
N PHE A 211 -16.82 -2.44 4.59
CA PHE A 211 -15.68 -2.05 3.78
C PHE A 211 -14.73 -3.21 3.48
N VAL A 212 -13.96 -3.04 2.41
CA VAL A 212 -12.79 -3.88 2.09
C VAL A 212 -11.56 -2.98 2.05
N LEU A 213 -10.58 -3.30 2.86
CA LEU A 213 -9.37 -2.51 3.06
C LEU A 213 -8.13 -3.33 2.69
N ILE A 214 -7.26 -2.78 1.86
CA ILE A 214 -5.89 -3.23 1.66
C ILE A 214 -5.00 -2.21 2.36
N SER A 215 -4.12 -2.66 3.25
CA SER A 215 -3.11 -1.82 3.88
C SER A 215 -1.89 -2.62 4.30
N HIS A 216 -0.72 -2.00 4.21
CA HIS A 216 0.55 -2.50 4.75
C HIS A 216 0.88 -1.93 6.13
N ASP A 217 0.04 -1.05 6.65
CA ASP A 217 0.07 -0.56 8.03
C ASP A 217 -0.70 -1.55 8.91
N ILE A 218 0.02 -2.48 9.53
CA ILE A 218 -0.59 -3.56 10.32
C ILE A 218 -1.31 -3.06 11.56
N PRO A 219 -0.75 -2.14 12.39
CA PRO A 219 -1.47 -1.56 13.51
C PRO A 219 -2.80 -0.92 13.10
N PHE A 220 -2.78 -0.10 12.04
CA PHE A 220 -3.99 0.50 11.51
C PHE A 220 -5.01 -0.55 11.04
N LEU A 221 -4.55 -1.53 10.22
CA LEU A 221 -5.39 -2.60 9.70
C LEU A 221 -6.03 -3.40 10.83
N ASN A 222 -5.24 -3.82 11.82
CA ASN A 222 -5.70 -4.62 12.96
C ASN A 222 -6.81 -3.94 13.75
N ASP A 223 -6.71 -2.62 13.94
CA ASP A 223 -7.64 -1.85 14.75
C ASP A 223 -9.02 -1.64 14.10
N VAL A 224 -9.12 -1.78 12.77
CA VAL A 224 -10.33 -1.43 12.02
C VAL A 224 -11.06 -2.62 11.41
N ILE A 225 -10.42 -3.79 11.28
CA ILE A 225 -11.03 -4.97 10.65
C ILE A 225 -11.55 -5.97 11.67
N ASN A 226 -12.51 -6.79 11.24
CA ASN A 226 -13.04 -7.93 12.01
C ASN A 226 -13.04 -9.25 11.21
N ILE A 227 -12.63 -9.20 9.96
CA ILE A 227 -12.50 -10.33 9.06
C ILE A 227 -11.25 -10.14 8.21
N VAL A 228 -10.51 -11.21 7.99
CA VAL A 228 -9.37 -11.24 7.08
C VAL A 228 -9.68 -12.17 5.91
N TYR A 229 -9.48 -11.68 4.69
CA TYR A 229 -9.34 -12.52 3.52
C TYR A 229 -7.87 -12.56 3.10
N HIS A 230 -7.28 -13.74 3.17
CA HIS A 230 -5.88 -13.96 2.81
C HIS A 230 -5.78 -14.46 1.37
N VAL A 231 -5.07 -13.69 0.55
CA VAL A 231 -4.73 -14.03 -0.83
C VAL A 231 -3.36 -14.72 -0.82
N GLU A 232 -3.35 -15.98 -1.13
CA GLU A 232 -2.11 -16.76 -1.20
C GLU A 232 -2.28 -17.89 -2.21
N ASN A 233 -1.27 -18.09 -3.06
CA ASN A 233 -1.24 -19.24 -3.97
C ASN A 233 -2.50 -19.35 -4.86
N GLN A 234 -2.93 -18.24 -5.43
CA GLN A 234 -4.12 -18.14 -6.32
C GLN A 234 -5.45 -18.42 -5.61
N GLN A 235 -5.43 -18.59 -4.29
CA GLN A 235 -6.59 -18.86 -3.46
C GLN A 235 -6.93 -17.68 -2.56
N LEU A 236 -8.20 -17.59 -2.17
CA LEU A 236 -8.72 -16.59 -1.27
C LEU A 236 -9.36 -17.25 -0.07
N THR A 237 -8.72 -17.18 1.09
CA THR A 237 -9.18 -17.87 2.30
C THR A 237 -9.69 -16.87 3.33
N ARG A 238 -10.90 -17.10 3.85
CA ARG A 238 -11.54 -16.25 4.87
C ARG A 238 -11.17 -16.71 6.28
N TYR A 239 -10.78 -15.74 7.12
CA TYR A 239 -10.54 -15.90 8.55
C TYR A 239 -11.41 -14.89 9.31
N SER A 240 -11.98 -15.33 10.45
CA SER A 240 -12.72 -14.44 11.34
C SER A 240 -11.77 -13.90 12.41
N GLY A 241 -11.95 -12.63 12.79
CA GLY A 241 -11.13 -11.95 13.77
C GLY A 241 -10.24 -10.86 13.13
N ASP A 242 -9.42 -10.24 13.97
CA ASP A 242 -8.45 -9.25 13.57
C ASP A 242 -7.20 -9.86 12.91
N TYR A 243 -6.27 -8.99 12.53
CA TYR A 243 -5.05 -9.41 11.83
C TYR A 243 -4.15 -10.31 12.68
N TYR A 244 -3.98 -10.02 13.98
CA TYR A 244 -3.11 -10.82 14.85
C TYR A 244 -3.71 -12.21 15.12
N GLN A 245 -5.03 -12.31 15.32
CA GLN A 245 -5.73 -13.59 15.44
C GLN A 245 -5.60 -14.42 14.16
N PHE A 246 -5.72 -13.76 12.98
CA PHE A 246 -5.45 -14.42 11.70
C PHE A 246 -4.04 -14.99 11.65
N GLN A 247 -3.01 -14.22 12.04
CA GLN A 247 -1.62 -14.70 12.02
C GLN A 247 -1.41 -15.93 12.88
N GLU A 248 -1.97 -15.96 14.09
CA GLU A 248 -1.88 -17.12 14.98
C GLU A 248 -2.51 -18.36 14.34
N VAL A 249 -3.74 -18.24 13.82
CA VAL A 249 -4.45 -19.34 13.17
C VAL A 249 -3.72 -19.80 11.90
N TYR A 250 -3.19 -18.88 11.11
CA TYR A 250 -2.43 -19.18 9.90
C TYR A 250 -1.13 -19.93 10.23
N ALA A 251 -0.35 -19.45 11.20
CA ALA A 251 0.87 -20.10 11.64
C ALA A 251 0.62 -21.53 12.16
N MET A 252 -0.46 -21.72 12.94
CA MET A 252 -0.87 -23.04 13.42
C MET A 252 -1.24 -23.98 12.27
N LYS A 253 -2.05 -23.52 11.30
CA LYS A 253 -2.43 -24.32 10.11
C LYS A 253 -1.21 -24.70 9.28
N LYS A 254 -0.29 -23.76 9.07
CA LYS A 254 0.96 -23.96 8.32
C LYS A 254 1.81 -25.04 8.99
N SER A 255 2.04 -24.94 10.30
CA SER A 255 2.79 -25.94 11.08
C SER A 255 2.14 -27.33 11.04
N GLN A 256 0.80 -27.40 11.09
CA GLN A 256 0.08 -28.67 10.95
C GLN A 256 0.25 -29.29 9.56
N LEU A 257 0.21 -28.47 8.51
CA LEU A 257 0.42 -28.92 7.13
C LEU A 257 1.85 -29.44 6.91
N GLU A 258 2.85 -28.73 7.42
CA GLU A 258 4.26 -29.14 7.39
C GLU A 258 4.47 -30.47 8.11
N ALA A 259 3.93 -30.63 9.32
CA ALA A 259 4.01 -31.87 10.06
C ALA A 259 3.27 -33.03 9.36
N ALA A 260 2.14 -32.76 8.72
CA ALA A 260 1.41 -33.76 7.93
C ALA A 260 2.22 -34.19 6.69
N TYR A 261 2.85 -33.24 6.00
CA TYR A 261 3.73 -33.49 4.88
C TYR A 261 4.93 -34.36 5.26
N GLU A 262 5.64 -34.01 6.34
CA GLU A 262 6.79 -34.79 6.81
C GLU A 262 6.39 -36.24 7.16
N ARG A 263 5.26 -36.44 7.83
CA ARG A 263 4.73 -37.78 8.12
C ARG A 263 4.42 -38.55 6.84
N GLN A 264 3.78 -37.90 5.87
CA GLN A 264 3.45 -38.53 4.59
C GLN A 264 4.71 -38.88 3.80
N GLN A 265 5.71 -37.97 3.75
CA GLN A 265 6.98 -38.24 3.06
C GLN A 265 7.71 -39.44 3.66
N LYS A 266 7.70 -39.57 5.01
CA LYS A 266 8.25 -40.73 5.71
C LYS A 266 7.49 -42.01 5.34
N GLU A 267 6.15 -41.99 5.34
CA GLU A 267 5.33 -43.14 4.94
C GLU A 267 5.59 -43.54 3.47
N ILE A 268 5.69 -42.58 2.58
CA ILE A 268 6.03 -42.78 1.16
C ILE A 268 7.41 -43.44 1.03
N ALA A 269 8.41 -42.97 1.77
CA ALA A 269 9.76 -43.53 1.76
C ALA A 269 9.76 -44.97 2.26
N ASP A 270 9.09 -45.26 3.38
CA ASP A 270 8.98 -46.59 3.96
C ASP A 270 8.25 -47.56 3.01
N LEU A 271 7.18 -47.13 2.35
CA LEU A 271 6.45 -47.93 1.37
C LEU A 271 7.29 -48.19 0.11
N LYS A 272 8.00 -47.18 -0.41
CA LYS A 272 8.91 -47.35 -1.57
C LYS A 272 10.05 -48.32 -1.26
N ASP A 273 10.67 -48.20 -0.11
CA ASP A 273 11.75 -49.10 0.33
C ASP A 273 11.26 -50.54 0.48
N PHE A 274 10.08 -50.73 1.11
CA PHE A 274 9.48 -52.06 1.22
C PHE A 274 9.19 -52.68 -0.16
N VAL A 275 8.61 -51.93 -1.09
CA VAL A 275 8.31 -52.38 -2.45
C VAL A 275 9.61 -52.76 -3.17
N ALA A 276 10.64 -51.92 -3.09
CA ALA A 276 11.94 -52.17 -3.73
C ALA A 276 12.58 -53.46 -3.24
N ARG A 277 12.56 -53.73 -1.94
CA ARG A 277 13.16 -54.95 -1.34
C ARG A 277 12.37 -56.22 -1.60
N ASN A 278 11.06 -56.15 -1.82
CA ASN A 278 10.17 -57.30 -1.82
C ASN A 278 9.53 -57.61 -3.20
N LYS A 279 9.61 -56.71 -4.18
CA LYS A 279 8.99 -56.86 -5.51
C LYS A 279 9.51 -58.07 -6.29
N ALA A 280 10.79 -58.43 -6.11
CA ALA A 280 11.44 -59.55 -6.82
C ALA A 280 11.25 -60.92 -6.13
N ARG A 281 10.78 -60.98 -4.87
CA ARG A 281 10.65 -62.21 -4.10
C ARG A 281 9.25 -62.81 -4.27
N VAL A 282 9.14 -64.04 -4.71
CA VAL A 282 7.86 -64.72 -4.98
C VAL A 282 6.94 -64.71 -3.75
N ALA A 283 7.47 -64.99 -2.55
CA ALA A 283 6.69 -65.08 -1.31
C ALA A 283 6.09 -63.72 -0.84
N THR A 284 6.71 -62.58 -1.16
CA THR A 284 6.31 -61.26 -0.71
C THR A 284 5.80 -60.36 -1.84
N ARG A 285 5.78 -60.82 -3.06
CA ARG A 285 5.36 -60.06 -4.24
C ARG A 285 3.95 -59.47 -4.12
N ASN A 286 2.99 -60.26 -3.65
CA ASN A 286 1.60 -59.80 -3.50
C ASN A 286 1.48 -58.69 -2.45
N MET A 287 2.25 -58.74 -1.37
CA MET A 287 2.31 -57.68 -0.36
C MET A 287 2.97 -56.39 -0.92
N ALA A 288 4.05 -56.57 -1.71
CA ALA A 288 4.70 -55.44 -2.38
C ALA A 288 3.77 -54.77 -3.38
N MET A 289 3.01 -55.54 -4.18
CA MET A 289 2.02 -55.00 -5.10
C MET A 289 0.86 -54.29 -4.40
N SER A 290 0.39 -54.81 -3.25
CA SER A 290 -0.64 -54.11 -2.43
C SER A 290 -0.15 -52.75 -1.92
N ARG A 291 1.11 -52.68 -1.47
CA ARG A 291 1.71 -51.42 -1.01
C ARG A 291 1.99 -50.46 -2.15
N GLN A 292 2.37 -50.98 -3.34
CA GLN A 292 2.49 -50.16 -4.55
C GLN A 292 1.13 -49.51 -4.91
N LYS A 293 0.04 -50.30 -4.89
CA LYS A 293 -1.31 -49.77 -5.13
C LYS A 293 -1.73 -48.70 -4.10
N LYS A 294 -1.26 -48.83 -2.84
CA LYS A 294 -1.48 -47.79 -1.83
C LYS A 294 -0.74 -46.50 -2.19
N LEU A 295 0.53 -46.59 -2.61
CA LEU A 295 1.32 -45.46 -3.10
C LEU A 295 0.66 -44.77 -4.30
N ASP A 296 0.21 -45.56 -5.29
CA ASP A 296 -0.40 -45.06 -6.53
C ASP A 296 -1.76 -44.38 -6.30
N LYS A 297 -2.41 -44.62 -5.15
CA LYS A 297 -3.70 -44.03 -4.76
C LYS A 297 -3.58 -42.98 -3.69
N MET A 298 -2.36 -42.69 -3.24
CA MET A 298 -2.15 -41.70 -2.15
C MET A 298 -2.21 -40.30 -2.72
N ASP A 299 -3.10 -39.47 -2.20
CA ASP A 299 -3.12 -38.06 -2.48
C ASP A 299 -1.87 -37.42 -1.86
N ILE A 300 -0.98 -36.95 -2.69
CA ILE A 300 0.30 -36.39 -2.25
C ILE A 300 0.05 -34.96 -1.78
N ILE A 301 0.43 -34.68 -0.53
CA ILE A 301 0.44 -33.33 -0.01
C ILE A 301 1.60 -32.60 -0.71
N GLU A 302 1.29 -31.54 -1.45
CA GLU A 302 2.28 -30.67 -2.03
C GLU A 302 2.48 -29.47 -1.11
N LEU A 303 3.68 -29.33 -0.54
CA LEU A 303 4.07 -28.06 0.06
C LEU A 303 4.45 -27.13 -1.08
N GLN A 304 3.70 -26.06 -1.19
CA GLN A 304 4.06 -25.02 -2.14
C GLN A 304 5.39 -24.39 -1.69
N SER A 305 6.28 -24.16 -2.65
CA SER A 305 7.56 -23.51 -2.37
C SER A 305 7.30 -22.10 -1.83
N GLU A 306 7.80 -21.83 -0.63
CA GLU A 306 7.79 -20.46 -0.11
C GLU A 306 8.44 -19.53 -1.12
N LYS A 307 7.80 -18.40 -1.37
CA LYS A 307 8.45 -17.35 -2.16
C LYS A 307 9.72 -16.93 -1.41
N PRO A 308 10.84 -16.76 -2.11
CA PRO A 308 12.08 -16.36 -1.46
C PRO A 308 11.83 -15.02 -0.75
N LYS A 309 12.03 -15.02 0.58
CA LYS A 309 12.00 -13.79 1.36
C LYS A 309 13.12 -12.88 0.88
N PRO A 310 12.88 -11.56 0.74
CA PRO A 310 13.95 -10.65 0.41
C PRO A 310 15.04 -10.71 1.48
N SER A 311 16.28 -10.56 1.07
CA SER A 311 17.43 -10.42 1.97
C SER A 311 18.20 -9.18 1.58
N PHE A 312 18.32 -8.25 2.52
CA PHE A 312 19.05 -7.00 2.31
C PHE A 312 20.37 -7.02 3.08
N ASP A 313 21.45 -6.58 2.41
CA ASP A 313 22.78 -6.46 2.99
C ASP A 313 23.52 -5.29 2.34
N PHE A 314 23.80 -4.25 3.13
CA PHE A 314 24.44 -3.02 2.65
C PHE A 314 25.95 -3.11 2.83
N LYS A 315 26.72 -2.93 1.75
CA LYS A 315 28.17 -3.00 1.74
C LYS A 315 28.78 -1.73 2.37
N PRO A 316 29.57 -1.86 3.44
CA PRO A 316 30.21 -0.71 4.04
C PRO A 316 31.39 -0.24 3.16
N ALA A 317 31.46 1.07 2.90
CA ALA A 317 32.61 1.71 2.28
C ALA A 317 33.69 2.08 3.33
N ARG A 318 34.76 2.76 2.87
CA ARG A 318 35.79 3.34 3.72
C ARG A 318 35.16 4.22 4.81
N THR A 319 35.74 4.18 6.01
CA THR A 319 35.30 5.01 7.15
C THR A 319 35.39 6.50 6.80
N PRO A 320 34.29 7.29 6.91
CA PRO A 320 34.30 8.72 6.64
C PRO A 320 34.95 9.53 7.75
N GLY A 321 35.09 10.84 7.56
CA GLY A 321 35.46 11.80 8.59
C GLY A 321 34.54 11.76 9.81
N ARG A 322 34.82 12.55 10.84
CA ARG A 322 33.98 12.59 12.06
C ARG A 322 32.59 13.11 11.76
N PHE A 323 32.52 14.19 10.99
CA PHE A 323 31.29 14.83 10.61
C PHE A 323 30.87 14.36 9.21
N ILE A 324 29.58 14.09 9.04
CA ILE A 324 28.97 13.78 7.76
C ILE A 324 28.39 15.06 7.14
N PHE A 325 27.51 15.73 7.87
CA PHE A 325 26.93 17.02 7.50
C PHE A 325 26.94 17.96 8.70
N GLN A 326 27.29 19.22 8.46
CA GLN A 326 27.10 20.33 9.40
C GLN A 326 26.32 21.43 8.68
N ALA A 327 25.13 21.73 9.16
CA ALA A 327 24.29 22.82 8.69
C ALA A 327 24.38 23.98 9.67
N LYS A 328 24.67 25.19 9.16
CA LYS A 328 24.77 26.43 9.93
C LYS A 328 23.76 27.43 9.37
N ASP A 329 22.85 27.86 10.23
CA ASP A 329 21.76 28.79 9.90
C ASP A 329 21.03 28.42 8.60
N LEU A 330 20.88 27.11 8.35
CA LEU A 330 20.35 26.56 7.13
C LEU A 330 18.85 26.86 7.01
N GLN A 331 18.46 27.53 5.94
CA GLN A 331 17.05 27.68 5.54
C GLN A 331 16.82 26.98 4.22
N ILE A 332 15.90 26.01 4.22
CA ILE A 332 15.52 25.24 3.06
C ILE A 332 14.23 25.76 2.45
N GLY A 333 14.02 25.51 1.17
CA GLY A 333 12.81 25.88 0.43
C GLY A 333 13.08 25.99 -1.06
N TYR A 334 12.08 26.49 -1.79
CA TYR A 334 12.17 26.79 -3.22
C TYR A 334 12.13 28.31 -3.43
N ASP A 335 10.94 28.91 -3.54
CA ASP A 335 10.76 30.36 -3.70
C ASP A 335 10.71 31.11 -2.36
N ARG A 336 10.39 30.41 -1.29
CA ARG A 336 10.29 30.94 0.09
C ARG A 336 10.86 29.93 1.10
N PRO A 337 11.38 30.42 2.24
CA PRO A 337 11.83 29.52 3.31
C PRO A 337 10.68 28.67 3.86
N LEU A 338 10.93 27.37 4.00
CA LEU A 338 10.05 26.40 4.66
C LEU A 338 10.40 26.24 6.13
N THR A 339 11.62 26.63 6.53
CA THR A 339 12.11 26.45 7.91
C THR A 339 12.69 27.73 8.47
N LYS A 340 12.71 27.83 9.81
CA LYS A 340 13.59 28.75 10.53
C LYS A 340 15.07 28.38 10.25
N PRO A 341 16.04 29.23 10.61
CA PRO A 341 17.46 28.88 10.52
C PRO A 341 17.76 27.61 11.34
N LEU A 342 18.20 26.55 10.67
CA LEU A 342 18.51 25.25 11.27
C LEU A 342 20.02 25.12 11.51
N ASN A 343 20.38 24.64 12.71
CA ASN A 343 21.74 24.27 13.07
C ASN A 343 21.75 22.79 13.41
N LEU A 344 22.17 21.95 12.45
CA LEU A 344 22.13 20.51 12.55
C LEU A 344 23.53 19.93 12.36
N THR A 345 23.87 18.93 13.17
CA THR A 345 25.12 18.18 13.04
C THR A 345 24.80 16.69 12.96
N PHE A 346 25.26 16.05 11.89
CA PHE A 346 25.17 14.61 11.68
C PHE A 346 26.57 14.02 11.66
N GLU A 347 26.84 13.15 12.63
CA GLU A 347 28.17 12.58 12.85
C GLU A 347 28.25 11.13 12.32
N ARG A 348 29.49 10.67 12.16
CA ARG A 348 29.80 9.30 11.77
C ARG A 348 29.20 8.29 12.75
N ASN A 349 28.70 7.17 12.19
CA ASN A 349 28.05 6.05 12.88
C ASN A 349 26.74 6.40 13.59
N GLN A 350 26.24 7.61 13.45
CA GLN A 350 24.90 7.95 13.96
C GLN A 350 23.82 7.41 13.03
N LYS A 351 22.68 7.04 13.63
CA LYS A 351 21.44 6.67 12.96
C LYS A 351 20.36 7.65 13.40
N VAL A 352 19.92 8.50 12.46
CA VAL A 352 19.00 9.60 12.71
C VAL A 352 17.72 9.41 11.93
N ALA A 353 16.57 9.48 12.61
CA ALA A 353 15.26 9.55 11.98
C ALA A 353 14.77 11.00 11.91
N ILE A 354 14.25 11.41 10.75
CA ILE A 354 13.56 12.68 10.56
C ILE A 354 12.07 12.37 10.51
N ILE A 355 11.32 12.96 11.43
CA ILE A 355 9.86 12.81 11.52
C ILE A 355 9.16 14.16 11.35
N GLY A 356 7.86 14.15 11.11
CA GLY A 356 7.04 15.37 10.96
C GLY A 356 5.94 15.18 9.91
N ALA A 357 5.04 16.16 9.83
CA ALA A 357 3.89 16.15 8.92
C ALA A 357 4.33 16.04 7.43
N ASN A 358 3.40 15.59 6.56
CA ASN A 358 3.65 15.54 5.13
C ASN A 358 3.69 16.96 4.53
N GLY A 359 4.62 17.19 3.58
CA GLY A 359 4.77 18.47 2.90
C GLY A 359 5.53 19.56 3.69
N ILE A 360 5.97 19.28 4.93
CA ILE A 360 6.68 20.26 5.79
C ILE A 360 8.11 20.54 5.30
N GLY A 361 8.65 19.74 4.37
CA GLY A 361 9.98 19.98 3.79
C GLY A 361 11.06 18.92 4.13
N LYS A 362 10.69 17.75 4.67
CA LYS A 362 11.66 16.68 5.02
C LYS A 362 12.52 16.22 3.84
N THR A 363 11.90 15.90 2.71
CA THR A 363 12.60 15.57 1.45
C THR A 363 13.45 16.73 0.96
N THR A 364 12.97 17.99 1.11
CA THR A 364 13.74 19.18 0.75
C THR A 364 14.99 19.31 1.62
N LEU A 365 14.90 19.01 2.93
CA LEU A 365 16.07 18.97 3.81
C LEU A 365 17.09 17.93 3.31
N LEU A 366 16.65 16.70 3.06
CA LEU A 366 17.56 15.66 2.53
C LEU A 366 18.23 16.11 1.24
N LYS A 367 17.47 16.65 0.28
CA LYS A 367 18.00 17.14 -1.00
C LYS A 367 18.94 18.33 -0.83
N SER A 368 18.69 19.22 0.14
CA SER A 368 19.60 20.33 0.45
C SER A 368 20.91 19.85 1.12
N LEU A 369 20.85 18.91 2.08
CA LEU A 369 22.05 18.28 2.67
C LEU A 369 22.87 17.54 1.61
N LEU A 370 22.20 16.87 0.68
CA LEU A 370 22.84 16.21 -0.47
C LEU A 370 23.31 17.21 -1.55
N GLY A 371 22.97 18.51 -1.44
CA GLY A 371 23.28 19.56 -2.44
C GLY A 371 22.66 19.33 -3.80
N ILE A 372 21.57 18.60 -3.84
CA ILE A 372 20.70 18.44 -5.02
C ILE A 372 19.91 19.72 -5.24
N ILE A 373 19.45 20.33 -4.13
CA ILE A 373 18.74 21.62 -4.12
C ILE A 373 19.60 22.61 -3.31
N PRO A 374 19.87 23.82 -3.84
CA PRO A 374 20.58 24.84 -3.08
C PRO A 374 19.72 25.33 -1.92
N PRO A 375 20.31 25.62 -0.73
CA PRO A 375 19.60 26.25 0.35
C PRO A 375 19.21 27.71 -0.01
N ILE A 376 18.16 28.23 0.60
CA ILE A 376 17.77 29.65 0.45
C ILE A 376 18.74 30.54 1.23
N ALA A 377 19.16 30.11 2.42
CA ALA A 377 20.14 30.81 3.25
C ALA A 377 20.92 29.79 4.11
N GLY A 378 22.04 30.23 4.68
CA GLY A 378 22.93 29.38 5.44
C GLY A 378 23.84 28.52 4.56
N GLU A 379 24.57 27.62 5.20
CA GLU A 379 25.52 26.73 4.51
C GLU A 379 25.47 25.30 5.04
N VAL A 380 25.83 24.36 4.18
CA VAL A 380 26.00 22.94 4.52
C VAL A 380 27.45 22.55 4.22
N GLU A 381 28.20 22.28 5.28
CA GLU A 381 29.54 21.69 5.18
C GLU A 381 29.41 20.17 5.11
N ARG A 382 30.11 19.54 4.16
CA ARG A 382 30.18 18.09 4.01
C ARG A 382 31.50 17.58 4.50
N GLY A 383 31.48 16.47 5.22
CA GLY A 383 32.66 15.80 5.69
C GLY A 383 33.51 15.17 4.56
N ASP A 384 34.67 14.68 4.94
CA ASP A 384 35.60 14.04 4.02
C ASP A 384 35.26 12.56 3.79
N TYR A 385 35.57 12.07 2.59
CA TYR A 385 35.46 10.66 2.19
C TYR A 385 34.03 10.09 2.30
N LEU A 386 33.04 10.89 1.95
CA LEU A 386 31.64 10.47 1.95
C LEU A 386 31.32 9.66 0.69
N GLU A 387 30.85 8.43 0.91
CA GLU A 387 30.26 7.56 -0.10
C GLU A 387 28.77 7.44 0.23
N LEU A 388 27.97 8.29 -0.43
CA LEU A 388 26.55 8.47 -0.13
C LEU A 388 25.70 7.50 -0.94
N GLY A 389 24.85 6.74 -0.27
CA GLY A 389 23.77 5.99 -0.88
C GLY A 389 22.45 6.71 -0.64
N TYR A 390 21.81 7.19 -1.69
CA TYR A 390 20.51 7.88 -1.59
C TYR A 390 19.38 7.01 -2.15
N PHE A 391 18.36 6.79 -1.32
CA PHE A 391 17.11 6.15 -1.69
C PHE A 391 16.04 7.24 -1.79
N GLU A 392 15.65 7.58 -3.01
CA GLU A 392 14.65 8.60 -3.29
C GLU A 392 13.24 8.03 -3.25
N GLN A 393 12.28 8.81 -2.75
CA GLN A 393 10.88 8.38 -2.57
C GLN A 393 10.23 7.95 -3.89
N GLU A 394 10.31 8.76 -4.94
CA GLU A 394 9.79 8.45 -6.28
C GLU A 394 10.79 8.87 -7.34
N VAL A 395 10.98 8.01 -8.33
CA VAL A 395 11.65 8.39 -9.58
C VAL A 395 10.54 8.67 -10.59
N GLU A 396 10.44 9.92 -11.05
CA GLU A 396 9.45 10.32 -12.06
C GLU A 396 9.45 9.36 -13.26
N GLY A 397 8.24 9.02 -13.68
CA GLY A 397 7.90 7.91 -14.54
C GLY A 397 8.65 7.80 -15.87
N GLY A 398 8.68 6.56 -16.38
CA GLY A 398 9.08 6.24 -17.74
C GLY A 398 10.39 5.49 -17.90
N ASN A 399 10.94 4.91 -16.84
CA ASN A 399 12.10 4.02 -17.01
C ASN A 399 11.68 2.74 -17.75
N ARG A 400 12.01 2.69 -19.05
CA ARG A 400 11.72 1.56 -19.94
C ARG A 400 12.75 0.44 -19.85
N GLN A 401 13.82 0.63 -19.08
CA GLN A 401 14.81 -0.42 -18.83
C GLN A 401 14.19 -1.54 -18.01
N THR A 402 14.72 -2.74 -18.17
CA THR A 402 14.46 -3.84 -17.25
C THR A 402 15.32 -3.70 -15.98
N PRO A 403 14.92 -4.28 -14.84
CA PRO A 403 15.79 -4.37 -13.66
C PRO A 403 17.17 -4.95 -13.95
N LEU A 404 17.23 -5.95 -14.84
CA LEU A 404 18.49 -6.54 -15.28
C LEU A 404 19.40 -5.49 -15.92
N GLU A 405 18.88 -4.74 -16.90
CA GLU A 405 19.62 -3.68 -17.59
C GLU A 405 20.03 -2.56 -16.64
N ALA A 406 19.14 -2.12 -15.75
CA ALA A 406 19.41 -1.04 -14.80
C ALA A 406 20.56 -1.39 -13.85
N VAL A 407 20.54 -2.61 -13.28
CA VAL A 407 21.62 -3.07 -12.36
C VAL A 407 22.89 -3.35 -13.14
N TRP A 408 22.81 -3.96 -14.32
CA TRP A 408 24.01 -4.26 -15.11
C TRP A 408 24.70 -3.00 -15.62
N ASN A 409 23.95 -1.98 -16.05
CA ASN A 409 24.52 -0.70 -16.45
C ASN A 409 25.20 0.02 -15.27
N ALA A 410 24.63 -0.09 -14.07
CA ALA A 410 25.23 0.51 -12.87
C ALA A 410 26.49 -0.26 -12.38
N PHE A 411 26.55 -1.58 -12.64
CA PHE A 411 27.64 -2.46 -12.20
C PHE A 411 28.16 -3.34 -13.34
N PRO A 412 28.87 -2.77 -14.33
CA PRO A 412 29.34 -3.51 -15.51
C PRO A 412 30.33 -4.64 -15.23
N ALA A 413 30.93 -4.63 -14.02
CA ALA A 413 31.85 -5.68 -13.57
C ALA A 413 31.14 -7.00 -13.22
N LEU A 414 29.84 -6.96 -12.96
CA LEU A 414 29.05 -8.15 -12.66
C LEU A 414 28.64 -8.86 -13.94
N ASN A 415 28.65 -10.19 -13.92
CA ASN A 415 28.08 -10.96 -15.01
C ASN A 415 26.54 -11.08 -14.86
N GLN A 416 25.88 -11.50 -15.93
CA GLN A 416 24.41 -11.58 -15.96
C GLN A 416 23.81 -12.50 -14.88
N ALA A 417 24.50 -13.58 -14.53
CA ALA A 417 24.03 -14.51 -13.49
C ALA A 417 24.14 -13.87 -12.09
N GLU A 418 25.19 -13.10 -11.83
CA GLU A 418 25.37 -12.35 -10.57
C GLU A 418 24.32 -11.25 -10.42
N VAL A 419 24.00 -10.53 -11.50
CA VAL A 419 22.94 -9.52 -11.49
C VAL A 419 21.57 -10.16 -11.22
N ARG A 420 21.25 -11.28 -11.88
CA ARG A 420 20.02 -12.03 -11.60
C ARG A 420 19.96 -12.53 -10.16
N ALA A 421 21.05 -13.04 -9.63
CA ALA A 421 21.13 -13.49 -8.24
C ALA A 421 20.97 -12.33 -7.24
N ALA A 422 21.51 -11.15 -7.51
CA ALA A 422 21.35 -9.96 -6.69
C ALA A 422 19.89 -9.50 -6.67
N LEU A 423 19.22 -9.43 -7.83
CA LEU A 423 17.80 -9.07 -7.95
C LEU A 423 16.89 -10.11 -7.28
N ALA A 424 17.18 -11.41 -7.48
CA ALA A 424 16.44 -12.49 -6.82
C ALA A 424 16.58 -12.45 -5.29
N ARG A 425 17.75 -12.08 -4.77
CA ARG A 425 17.98 -11.86 -3.33
C ARG A 425 17.12 -10.74 -2.77
N CYS A 426 16.80 -9.71 -3.56
CA CYS A 426 15.83 -8.68 -3.17
C CYS A 426 14.37 -9.13 -3.27
N GLY A 427 14.10 -10.40 -3.58
CA GLY A 427 12.76 -10.97 -3.69
C GLY A 427 12.07 -10.69 -5.04
N LEU A 428 12.83 -10.40 -6.10
CA LEU A 428 12.30 -10.25 -7.45
C LEU A 428 12.31 -11.60 -8.19
N THR A 429 11.20 -11.94 -8.81
CA THR A 429 11.09 -13.16 -9.64
C THR A 429 11.74 -12.93 -11.01
N THR A 430 12.00 -14.01 -11.74
CA THR A 430 12.55 -13.95 -13.11
C THR A 430 11.70 -13.05 -14.01
N LYS A 431 10.38 -13.12 -13.91
CA LYS A 431 9.45 -12.29 -14.67
C LYS A 431 9.63 -10.79 -14.35
N HIS A 432 9.75 -10.44 -13.06
CA HIS A 432 10.01 -9.05 -12.64
C HIS A 432 11.34 -8.54 -13.19
N ILE A 433 12.37 -9.40 -13.19
CA ILE A 433 13.70 -9.06 -13.68
C ILE A 433 13.72 -8.76 -15.18
N GLU A 434 12.83 -9.38 -15.96
CA GLU A 434 12.71 -9.24 -17.41
C GLU A 434 11.65 -8.22 -17.86
N SER A 435 10.78 -7.78 -16.94
CA SER A 435 9.77 -6.76 -17.22
C SER A 435 10.37 -5.35 -17.14
N GLN A 436 9.77 -4.39 -17.84
CA GLN A 436 10.20 -2.99 -17.71
C GLN A 436 9.88 -2.45 -16.31
N ILE A 437 10.78 -1.64 -15.74
CA ILE A 437 10.62 -1.06 -14.39
C ILE A 437 9.30 -0.28 -14.26
N GLN A 438 8.89 0.44 -15.29
CA GLN A 438 7.63 1.21 -15.29
C GLN A 438 6.36 0.37 -15.12
N VAL A 439 6.40 -0.94 -15.43
CA VAL A 439 5.26 -1.87 -15.29
C VAL A 439 5.28 -2.62 -13.97
N LEU A 440 6.33 -2.47 -13.17
CA LEU A 440 6.45 -3.08 -11.85
C LEU A 440 5.61 -2.31 -10.82
N SER A 441 5.09 -3.02 -9.82
CA SER A 441 4.46 -2.38 -8.67
C SER A 441 5.45 -1.49 -7.90
N GLY A 442 4.96 -0.51 -7.14
CA GLY A 442 5.80 0.38 -6.32
C GLY A 442 6.76 -0.39 -5.41
N GLY A 443 6.31 -1.50 -4.80
CA GLY A 443 7.16 -2.35 -3.97
C GLY A 443 8.25 -3.10 -4.75
N GLU A 444 7.96 -3.56 -5.96
CA GLU A 444 8.95 -4.19 -6.84
C GLU A 444 9.97 -3.17 -7.34
N GLN A 445 9.53 -1.95 -7.67
CA GLN A 445 10.43 -0.85 -8.02
C GLN A 445 11.35 -0.47 -6.85
N ALA A 446 10.81 -0.42 -5.61
CA ALA A 446 11.61 -0.20 -4.40
C ALA A 446 12.68 -1.29 -4.23
N LYS A 447 12.34 -2.57 -4.44
CA LYS A 447 13.29 -3.69 -4.40
C LYS A 447 14.41 -3.56 -5.43
N VAL A 448 14.13 -3.05 -6.64
CA VAL A 448 15.17 -2.74 -7.65
C VAL A 448 16.11 -1.64 -7.14
N ARG A 449 15.57 -0.57 -6.56
CA ARG A 449 16.36 0.53 -5.98
C ARG A 449 17.23 0.05 -4.82
N PHE A 450 16.69 -0.82 -3.94
CA PHE A 450 17.50 -1.44 -2.88
C PHE A 450 18.60 -2.32 -3.45
N CYS A 451 18.35 -3.08 -4.52
CA CYS A 451 19.39 -3.87 -5.18
C CYS A 451 20.54 -2.99 -5.69
N LEU A 452 20.23 -1.83 -6.29
CA LEU A 452 21.23 -0.85 -6.70
C LEU A 452 22.03 -0.30 -5.52
N LEU A 453 21.34 0.03 -4.42
CA LEU A 453 21.96 0.60 -3.21
C LEU A 453 22.87 -0.42 -2.50
N MET A 454 22.45 -1.68 -2.38
CA MET A 454 23.19 -2.77 -1.75
C MET A 454 24.46 -3.17 -2.50
N ASN A 455 24.47 -3.05 -3.83
CA ASN A 455 25.63 -3.39 -4.63
C ASN A 455 26.67 -2.27 -4.71
N ARG A 456 26.34 -1.07 -4.22
CA ARG A 456 27.26 0.05 -4.06
C ARG A 456 27.88 0.02 -2.66
N GLU A 457 29.17 0.34 -2.57
CA GLU A 457 29.81 0.57 -1.27
C GLU A 457 29.42 1.96 -0.77
N ASN A 458 28.80 2.03 0.41
CA ASN A 458 28.33 3.27 1.01
C ASN A 458 28.82 3.34 2.46
N ASN A 459 29.13 4.55 2.96
CA ASN A 459 29.38 4.79 4.38
C ASN A 459 28.29 5.64 5.04
N VAL A 460 27.40 6.22 4.21
CA VAL A 460 26.21 6.94 4.66
C VAL A 460 25.03 6.53 3.79
N LEU A 461 23.95 6.10 4.43
CA LEU A 461 22.67 5.86 3.78
C LEU A 461 21.71 7.02 4.09
N VAL A 462 21.21 7.65 3.05
CA VAL A 462 20.17 8.68 3.12
C VAL A 462 18.90 8.07 2.51
N LEU A 463 17.87 7.87 3.33
CA LEU A 463 16.67 7.12 2.95
C LEU A 463 15.44 8.01 3.09
N ASP A 464 14.71 8.21 2.00
CA ASP A 464 13.48 9.00 1.97
C ASP A 464 12.28 8.06 1.89
N GLU A 465 11.58 7.88 3.01
CA GLU A 465 10.42 7.00 3.18
C GLU A 465 10.63 5.58 2.61
N PRO A 466 11.67 4.85 3.06
CA PRO A 466 12.06 3.59 2.46
C PRO A 466 11.06 2.44 2.69
N THR A 467 10.11 2.61 3.61
CA THR A 467 9.08 1.60 3.94
C THR A 467 7.88 1.66 3.03
N ASN A 468 7.69 2.75 2.28
CA ASN A 468 6.55 2.91 1.39
C ASN A 468 6.49 1.80 0.35
N HIS A 469 5.29 1.26 0.14
CA HIS A 469 5.01 0.17 -0.80
C HIS A 469 5.69 -1.17 -0.51
N LEU A 470 6.47 -1.31 0.58
CA LEU A 470 7.04 -2.60 0.97
C LEU A 470 5.99 -3.46 1.69
N ASP A 471 6.01 -4.76 1.40
CA ASP A 471 5.27 -5.74 2.18
C ASP A 471 5.95 -5.96 3.55
N VAL A 472 5.23 -6.62 4.47
CA VAL A 472 5.67 -6.81 5.86
C VAL A 472 7.01 -7.54 5.93
N ASP A 473 7.17 -8.62 5.16
CA ASP A 473 8.43 -9.38 5.13
C ASP A 473 9.62 -8.52 4.67
N ALA A 474 9.40 -7.66 3.66
CA ALA A 474 10.45 -6.76 3.17
C ALA A 474 10.74 -5.62 4.16
N LYS A 475 9.73 -5.08 4.87
CA LYS A 475 9.93 -4.09 5.94
C LYS A 475 10.76 -4.65 7.08
N ASP A 476 10.42 -5.85 7.56
CA ASP A 476 11.14 -6.51 8.66
C ASP A 476 12.60 -6.79 8.30
N GLU A 477 12.83 -7.27 7.08
CA GLU A 477 14.18 -7.53 6.60
C GLU A 477 14.97 -6.25 6.39
N LEU A 478 14.35 -5.17 5.87
CA LEU A 478 14.98 -3.87 5.75
C LEU A 478 15.37 -3.32 7.13
N LYS A 479 14.48 -3.41 8.11
CA LYS A 479 14.74 -3.00 9.50
C LYS A 479 15.93 -3.76 10.09
N ARG A 480 15.99 -5.09 9.87
CA ARG A 480 17.12 -5.92 10.29
C ARG A 480 18.44 -5.44 9.65
N ALA A 481 18.43 -5.28 8.33
CA ALA A 481 19.62 -4.89 7.58
C ALA A 481 20.13 -3.49 7.99
N LEU A 482 19.23 -2.52 8.20
CA LEU A 482 19.60 -1.18 8.65
C LEU A 482 20.13 -1.17 10.11
N LYS A 483 19.59 -2.01 10.99
CA LYS A 483 20.13 -2.19 12.35
C LYS A 483 21.57 -2.73 12.33
N GLU A 484 21.85 -3.71 11.48
CA GLU A 484 23.16 -4.35 11.35
C GLU A 484 24.17 -3.50 10.58
N TYR A 485 23.71 -2.54 9.78
CA TYR A 485 24.58 -1.66 8.99
C TYR A 485 25.48 -0.82 9.89
N LYS A 486 26.79 -0.85 9.60
CA LYS A 486 27.84 -0.20 10.41
C LYS A 486 28.13 1.26 10.03
N GLY A 487 27.54 1.76 8.94
CA GLY A 487 27.67 3.16 8.54
C GLY A 487 26.63 4.06 9.20
N SER A 488 26.60 5.31 8.78
CA SER A 488 25.64 6.31 9.25
C SER A 488 24.35 6.22 8.46
N ILE A 489 23.21 6.47 9.11
CA ILE A 489 21.88 6.47 8.48
C ILE A 489 21.17 7.77 8.78
N LEU A 490 20.68 8.44 7.75
CA LEU A 490 19.76 9.55 7.85
C LEU A 490 18.48 9.15 7.12
N MET A 491 17.37 9.00 7.84
CA MET A 491 16.15 8.41 7.29
C MET A 491 14.92 9.28 7.60
N VAL A 492 14.14 9.59 6.59
CA VAL A 492 12.77 10.08 6.77
C VAL A 492 11.85 8.88 6.91
N CYS A 493 11.07 8.83 7.98
CA CYS A 493 10.12 7.73 8.21
C CYS A 493 8.91 8.23 9.00
N HIS A 494 7.71 7.73 8.65
CA HIS A 494 6.46 8.04 9.33
C HIS A 494 5.98 6.91 10.25
N GLU A 495 6.59 5.73 10.18
CA GLU A 495 6.18 4.54 10.93
C GLU A 495 6.99 4.43 12.23
N PRO A 496 6.42 4.74 13.42
CA PRO A 496 7.13 4.64 14.69
C PRO A 496 7.70 3.24 14.94
N ASP A 497 6.91 2.21 14.68
CA ASP A 497 7.32 0.81 14.85
C ASP A 497 8.57 0.44 14.02
N PHE A 498 8.82 1.17 12.93
CA PHE A 498 10.00 0.91 12.10
C PHE A 498 11.27 1.51 12.68
N TYR A 499 11.24 2.77 13.18
CA TYR A 499 12.44 3.48 13.60
C TYR A 499 12.68 3.47 15.12
N GLU A 500 11.65 3.29 15.95
CA GLU A 500 11.82 3.30 17.40
C GLU A 500 12.68 2.15 17.92
N GLY A 501 13.45 2.43 18.98
CA GLY A 501 14.27 1.46 19.70
C GLY A 501 15.61 1.11 19.06
N TRP A 502 16.01 1.74 17.95
CA TRP A 502 17.31 1.51 17.31
C TRP A 502 17.94 2.76 16.66
N MET A 503 17.22 3.87 16.53
CA MET A 503 17.78 5.15 16.13
C MET A 503 18.44 5.85 17.31
N ASP A 504 19.59 6.49 17.06
CA ASP A 504 20.34 7.23 18.09
C ASP A 504 19.72 8.59 18.37
N GLN A 505 19.11 9.22 17.36
CA GLN A 505 18.46 10.51 17.44
C GLN A 505 17.20 10.58 16.58
N ILE A 506 16.26 11.41 17.01
CA ILE A 506 15.06 11.75 16.24
C ILE A 506 15.08 13.26 16.05
N TRP A 507 14.99 13.71 14.80
CA TRP A 507 14.79 15.11 14.45
C TRP A 507 13.32 15.33 14.13
N ASP A 508 12.59 15.90 15.09
CA ASP A 508 11.19 16.27 14.86
C ASP A 508 11.11 17.57 14.07
N PHE A 509 10.72 17.45 12.81
CA PHE A 509 10.64 18.58 11.89
C PHE A 509 9.53 19.56 12.24
N ASN A 510 8.50 19.13 12.99
CA ASN A 510 7.45 20.04 13.48
C ASN A 510 8.01 21.04 14.52
N GLU A 511 9.05 20.66 15.26
CA GLU A 511 9.72 21.55 16.23
C GLU A 511 10.75 22.48 15.55
N LEU A 512 11.24 22.06 14.36
CA LEU A 512 12.29 22.77 13.62
C LEU A 512 11.74 23.82 12.63
N THR A 513 10.45 23.78 12.30
CA THR A 513 9.75 24.75 11.46
C THR A 513 8.97 25.76 12.30
#